data_59b863fd6bd932003b58cbaec0d6bb1c
#
_entry.id   59b863fd6bd932003b58cbaec0d6bb1c
#
_cell.length_a   1.000
_cell.length_b   1.000
_cell.length_c   1.000
_cell.angle_alpha   90.00
_cell.angle_beta   90.00
_cell.angle_gamma   90.00
#
_symmetry.space_group_name_H-M   'P 1'
#
loop_
_entity.id
_entity.type
_entity.pdbx_description
1 polymer ?
#
loop_
_entity_poly.entity_id
_entity_poly.type
_entity_poly.pdbx_seq_one_letter_code
_entity_poly.pdbx_strand_id
1 'polypeptide(L)'
;MMKVQEQREMVEKANRILSEMKSFTWRDLETQGKFNKNDKLSFISDDMLILGCDIGSETHYVRAIDTRGRELSRKALAFDNNAEGFQKAHDWAVQLAAANDKKQIVLGLEPTGHYWFCLAAWMVSNGISVVQVNPYAVKQTKELEDNSQQKDDRKDPKLIANLVKDGNYGMPYLPEKVYAELRRLSMFREQLTE
;
A
#
# COMPACT_ATOMS: atom_id res chain seq x y z
N MET A 1 1.50 -17.17 7.87
CA MET A 1 2.16 -17.75 6.67
C MET A 1 1.16 -17.99 5.52
N MET A 2 -0.02 -18.60 5.75
CA MET A 2 -1.02 -18.87 4.69
C MET A 2 -1.45 -17.62 3.90
N LYS A 3 -1.72 -16.49 4.53
CA LYS A 3 -2.26 -15.29 3.85
C LYS A 3 -1.22 -14.45 3.10
N VAL A 4 0.05 -14.51 3.43
CA VAL A 4 1.11 -13.91 2.58
C VAL A 4 1.22 -14.72 1.28
N GLN A 5 0.97 -16.01 1.34
CA GLN A 5 0.95 -16.88 0.18
C GLN A 5 -0.27 -16.62 -0.70
N GLU A 6 -1.45 -16.45 -0.10
CA GLU A 6 -2.69 -16.06 -0.79
C GLU A 6 -2.55 -14.70 -1.49
N GLN A 7 -1.89 -13.74 -0.85
CA GLN A 7 -1.63 -12.45 -1.50
C GLN A 7 -0.62 -12.57 -2.66
N ARG A 8 0.44 -13.36 -2.50
CA ARG A 8 1.36 -13.65 -3.61
C ARG A 8 0.62 -14.28 -4.78
N GLU A 9 -0.23 -15.25 -4.52
CA GLU A 9 -1.06 -15.89 -5.54
C GLU A 9 -2.03 -14.89 -6.19
N MET A 10 -2.64 -14.00 -5.41
CA MET A 10 -3.49 -12.93 -5.95
C MET A 10 -2.70 -11.94 -6.82
N VAL A 11 -1.52 -11.52 -6.39
CA VAL A 11 -0.63 -10.64 -7.17
C VAL A 11 -0.14 -11.35 -8.43
N GLU A 12 0.26 -12.61 -8.34
CA GLU A 12 0.66 -13.42 -9.50
C GLU A 12 -0.50 -13.61 -10.49
N LYS A 13 -1.70 -13.90 -9.98
CA LYS A 13 -2.92 -14.01 -10.79
C LYS A 13 -3.24 -12.68 -11.47
N ALA A 14 -3.18 -11.57 -10.73
CA ALA A 14 -3.40 -10.24 -11.28
C ALA A 14 -2.33 -9.88 -12.33
N ASN A 15 -1.06 -10.16 -12.05
CA ASN A 15 0.04 -9.91 -12.98
C ASN A 15 -0.10 -10.77 -14.26
N ARG A 16 -0.53 -12.02 -14.14
CA ARG A 16 -0.81 -12.88 -15.29
C ARG A 16 -1.94 -12.29 -16.14
N ILE A 17 -3.05 -11.90 -15.51
CA ILE A 17 -4.17 -11.26 -16.20
C ILE A 17 -3.74 -9.98 -16.89
N LEU A 18 -2.94 -9.13 -16.23
CA LEU A 18 -2.43 -7.88 -16.79
C LEU A 18 -1.43 -8.12 -17.94
N SER A 19 -0.63 -9.19 -17.88
CA SER A 19 0.28 -9.55 -18.97
C SER A 19 -0.44 -10.03 -20.24
N GLU A 20 -1.58 -10.68 -20.04
CA GLU A 20 -2.45 -11.14 -21.13
C GLU A 20 -3.33 -10.04 -21.72
N MET A 21 -3.61 -8.99 -20.93
CA MET A 21 -4.55 -7.91 -21.26
C MET A 21 -3.81 -6.56 -21.33
N LYS A 22 -3.16 -6.29 -22.45
CA LYS A 22 -2.26 -5.13 -22.69
C LYS A 22 -2.80 -3.72 -22.41
N SER A 23 -4.03 -3.54 -21.91
CA SER A 23 -4.63 -2.22 -21.72
C SER A 23 -5.71 -2.11 -20.64
N PHE A 24 -5.75 -3.01 -19.65
CA PHE A 24 -6.77 -2.98 -18.60
C PHE A 24 -6.27 -2.33 -17.31
N THR A 25 -7.11 -1.48 -16.74
CA THR A 25 -6.92 -0.91 -15.40
C THR A 25 -7.44 -1.88 -14.31
N TRP A 26 -7.07 -1.63 -13.06
CA TRP A 26 -7.64 -2.35 -11.90
C TRP A 26 -9.17 -2.28 -11.87
N ARG A 27 -9.74 -1.16 -12.30
CA ARG A 27 -11.19 -0.93 -12.39
C ARG A 27 -11.83 -1.86 -13.41
N ASP A 28 -11.16 -2.12 -14.53
CA ASP A 28 -11.66 -3.04 -15.55
C ASP A 28 -11.68 -4.47 -15.04
N LEU A 29 -10.66 -4.89 -14.26
CA LEU A 29 -10.62 -6.20 -13.62
C LEU A 29 -11.72 -6.37 -12.57
N GLU A 30 -12.00 -5.34 -11.79
CA GLU A 30 -13.11 -5.30 -10.83
C GLU A 30 -14.46 -5.42 -11.55
N THR A 31 -14.67 -4.66 -12.62
CA THR A 31 -15.90 -4.68 -13.42
C THR A 31 -16.13 -6.05 -14.07
N GLN A 32 -15.07 -6.77 -14.40
CA GLN A 32 -15.15 -8.14 -14.93
C GLN A 32 -15.33 -9.21 -13.84
N GLY A 33 -15.48 -8.83 -12.57
CA GLY A 33 -15.66 -9.76 -11.46
C GLY A 33 -14.42 -10.59 -11.12
N LYS A 34 -13.25 -10.24 -11.67
CA LYS A 34 -11.99 -10.97 -11.44
C LYS A 34 -11.32 -10.61 -10.12
N PHE A 35 -11.73 -9.50 -9.52
CA PHE A 35 -11.25 -9.02 -8.23
C PHE A 35 -12.32 -8.13 -7.60
N ASN A 36 -13.34 -8.72 -7.01
CA ASN A 36 -14.49 -8.01 -6.48
C ASN A 36 -14.24 -7.48 -5.05
N LYS A 37 -15.12 -6.61 -4.58
CA LYS A 37 -15.02 -5.98 -3.25
C LYS A 37 -15.09 -7.00 -2.11
N ASN A 38 -15.88 -8.07 -2.26
CA ASN A 38 -15.99 -9.11 -1.23
C ASN A 38 -14.67 -9.87 -1.07
N ASP A 39 -13.95 -10.15 -2.15
CA ASP A 39 -12.63 -10.76 -2.09
C ASP A 39 -11.63 -9.87 -1.32
N LYS A 40 -11.69 -8.55 -1.55
CA LYS A 40 -10.87 -7.58 -0.84
C LYS A 40 -11.20 -7.51 0.65
N LEU A 41 -12.49 -7.49 1.00
CA LEU A 41 -12.91 -7.51 2.40
C LEU A 41 -12.54 -8.82 3.10
N SER A 42 -12.65 -9.95 2.40
CA SER A 42 -12.26 -11.26 2.93
C SER A 42 -10.75 -11.38 3.19
N PHE A 43 -9.93 -10.64 2.46
CA PHE A 43 -8.49 -10.57 2.69
C PHE A 43 -8.14 -9.88 4.03
N ILE A 44 -8.91 -8.86 4.43
CA ILE A 44 -8.71 -8.13 5.70
C ILE A 44 -9.30 -8.94 6.85
N SER A 45 -8.44 -9.49 7.70
CA SER A 45 -8.84 -10.34 8.82
C SER A 45 -8.60 -9.66 10.17
N ASP A 46 -9.31 -10.10 11.21
CA ASP A 46 -9.26 -9.52 12.56
C ASP A 46 -7.87 -9.56 13.21
N ASP A 47 -7.01 -10.47 12.80
CA ASP A 47 -5.64 -10.60 13.27
C ASP A 47 -4.63 -9.76 12.44
N MET A 48 -5.13 -8.87 11.58
CA MET A 48 -4.30 -8.02 10.72
C MET A 48 -4.06 -6.63 11.32
N LEU A 49 -2.81 -6.17 11.26
CA LEU A 49 -2.42 -4.78 11.46
C LEU A 49 -2.51 -4.08 10.10
N ILE A 50 -3.26 -3.00 10.02
CA ILE A 50 -3.42 -2.21 8.81
C ILE A 50 -2.59 -0.94 8.93
N LEU A 51 -1.64 -0.80 8.04
CA LEU A 51 -0.81 0.38 7.90
C LEU A 51 -1.30 1.22 6.73
N GLY A 52 -1.45 2.52 6.92
CA GLY A 52 -1.62 3.47 5.84
C GLY A 52 -0.35 4.30 5.72
N CYS A 53 0.17 4.45 4.51
CA CYS A 53 1.41 5.17 4.24
C CYS A 53 1.18 6.26 3.20
N ASP A 54 1.50 7.47 3.59
CA ASP A 54 1.62 8.61 2.69
C ASP A 54 3.06 8.65 2.14
N ILE A 55 3.17 8.72 0.82
CA ILE A 55 4.43 8.59 0.08
C ILE A 55 4.97 9.96 -0.29
N GLY A 56 6.11 10.30 0.30
CA GLY A 56 6.91 11.45 -0.12
C GLY A 56 8.15 11.05 -0.92
N SER A 57 8.80 12.00 -1.55
CA SER A 57 10.05 11.78 -2.29
C SER A 57 11.22 11.39 -1.37
N GLU A 58 11.33 12.06 -0.22
CA GLU A 58 12.42 11.88 0.74
C GLU A 58 11.96 11.18 2.02
N THR A 59 10.77 11.54 2.49
CA THR A 59 10.22 11.04 3.77
C THR A 59 8.82 10.53 3.56
N HIS A 60 8.55 9.36 4.11
CA HIS A 60 7.22 8.72 4.15
C HIS A 60 6.63 8.85 5.56
N TYR A 61 5.30 8.86 5.64
CA TYR A 61 4.58 8.88 6.92
C TYR A 61 3.65 7.68 7.00
N VAL A 62 3.68 6.94 8.10
CA VAL A 62 2.85 5.74 8.29
C VAL A 62 2.10 5.79 9.62
N ARG A 63 0.85 5.35 9.60
CA ARG A 63 0.00 5.12 10.78
C ARG A 63 -0.57 3.72 10.76
N ALA A 64 -0.95 3.23 11.94
CA ALA A 64 -1.49 1.90 12.11
C ALA A 64 -2.87 1.94 12.75
N ILE A 65 -3.79 1.14 12.21
CA ILE A 65 -5.11 0.88 12.76
C ILE A 65 -5.39 -0.63 12.84
N ASP A 66 -6.39 -1.02 13.59
CA ASP A 66 -6.97 -2.36 13.52
C ASP A 66 -8.14 -2.42 12.51
N THR A 67 -8.72 -3.60 12.33
CA THR A 67 -9.86 -3.83 11.43
C THR A 67 -11.15 -3.15 11.87
N ARG A 68 -11.23 -2.67 13.10
CA ARG A 68 -12.33 -1.82 13.60
C ARG A 68 -12.07 -0.33 13.42
N GLY A 69 -10.90 0.05 12.88
CA GLY A 69 -10.49 1.44 12.70
C GLY A 69 -9.93 2.10 13.95
N ARG A 70 -9.65 1.33 15.03
CA ARG A 70 -8.99 1.90 16.22
C ARG A 70 -7.53 2.19 15.91
N GLU A 71 -7.09 3.38 16.28
CA GLU A 71 -5.70 3.78 16.10
C GLU A 71 -4.79 3.04 17.09
N LEU A 72 -3.87 2.25 16.55
CA LEU A 72 -2.86 1.54 17.32
C LEU A 72 -1.57 2.35 17.46
N SER A 73 -1.39 3.37 16.63
CA SER A 73 -0.31 4.35 16.74
C SER A 73 -0.87 5.74 17.07
N ARG A 74 -0.36 6.37 18.15
CA ARG A 74 -0.80 7.73 18.55
C ARG A 74 -0.37 8.81 17.57
N LYS A 75 0.78 8.62 16.91
CA LYS A 75 1.38 9.57 15.96
C LYS A 75 1.81 8.81 14.71
N ALA A 76 1.88 9.52 13.59
CA ALA A 76 2.51 8.99 12.40
C ALA A 76 4.02 8.78 12.67
N LEU A 77 4.54 7.64 12.23
CA LEU A 77 5.97 7.41 12.15
C LEU A 77 6.48 8.02 10.84
N ALA A 78 7.46 8.91 10.93
CA ALA A 78 8.21 9.40 9.78
C ALA A 78 9.44 8.51 9.56
N PHE A 79 9.70 8.15 8.30
CA PHE A 79 10.88 7.38 7.90
C PHE A 79 11.34 7.78 6.50
N ASP A 80 12.64 7.67 6.26
CA ASP A 80 13.27 8.12 5.02
C ASP A 80 13.06 7.11 3.89
N ASN A 81 13.07 7.60 2.65
CA ASN A 81 12.92 6.77 1.44
C ASN A 81 14.26 6.09 1.08
N ASN A 82 14.76 5.28 1.99
CA ASN A 82 15.99 4.48 1.87
C ASN A 82 15.88 3.17 2.66
N ALA A 83 16.87 2.30 2.55
CA ALA A 83 16.86 0.98 3.16
C ALA A 83 16.76 1.04 4.70
N GLU A 84 17.45 1.98 5.34
CA GLU A 84 17.44 2.17 6.79
C GLU A 84 16.05 2.64 7.26
N GLY A 85 15.43 3.55 6.51
CA GLY A 85 14.06 4.01 6.79
C GLY A 85 13.05 2.89 6.61
N PHE A 86 13.17 2.06 5.59
CA PHE A 86 12.30 0.90 5.37
C PHE A 86 12.44 -0.13 6.49
N GLN A 87 13.66 -0.41 6.93
CA GLN A 87 13.92 -1.30 8.07
C GLN A 87 13.28 -0.74 9.35
N LYS A 88 13.47 0.55 9.62
CA LYS A 88 12.85 1.24 10.78
C LYS A 88 11.33 1.10 10.77
N ALA A 89 10.69 1.32 9.62
CA ALA A 89 9.24 1.20 9.48
C ALA A 89 8.76 -0.24 9.67
N HIS A 90 9.49 -1.22 9.12
CA HIS A 90 9.21 -2.63 9.28
C HIS A 90 9.30 -3.06 10.75
N ASP A 91 10.40 -2.76 11.43
CA ASP A 91 10.62 -3.16 12.82
C ASP A 91 9.56 -2.53 13.74
N TRP A 92 9.22 -1.27 13.50
CA TRP A 92 8.12 -0.61 14.19
C TRP A 92 6.78 -1.32 13.96
N ALA A 93 6.47 -1.70 12.72
CA ALA A 93 5.24 -2.39 12.38
C ALA A 93 5.16 -3.78 13.04
N VAL A 94 6.25 -4.54 13.04
CA VAL A 94 6.35 -5.86 13.68
C VAL A 94 6.17 -5.75 15.20
N GLN A 95 6.84 -4.78 15.84
CA GLN A 95 6.70 -4.54 17.27
C GLN A 95 5.27 -4.14 17.63
N LEU A 96 4.64 -3.28 16.82
CA LEU A 96 3.27 -2.84 17.05
C LEU A 96 2.26 -3.98 16.83
N ALA A 97 2.48 -4.83 15.84
CA ALA A 97 1.68 -6.02 15.60
C ALA A 97 1.74 -6.98 16.79
N ALA A 98 2.94 -7.28 17.27
CA ALA A 98 3.15 -8.14 18.44
C ALA A 98 2.49 -7.57 19.71
N ALA A 99 2.61 -6.26 19.94
CA ALA A 99 1.99 -5.59 21.11
C ALA A 99 0.45 -5.57 21.07
N ASN A 100 -0.17 -5.84 19.94
CA ASN A 100 -1.62 -5.83 19.75
C ASN A 100 -2.19 -7.18 19.28
N ASP A 101 -1.45 -8.28 19.49
CA ASP A 101 -1.83 -9.65 19.10
C ASP A 101 -2.20 -9.79 17.62
N LYS A 102 -1.54 -9.01 16.75
CA LYS A 102 -1.72 -9.06 15.30
C LYS A 102 -0.68 -9.99 14.68
N LYS A 103 -1.14 -10.91 13.84
CA LYS A 103 -0.28 -11.94 13.21
C LYS A 103 0.15 -11.57 11.80
N GLN A 104 -0.53 -10.61 11.20
CA GLN A 104 -0.32 -10.22 9.81
C GLN A 104 -0.29 -8.71 9.69
N ILE A 105 0.41 -8.23 8.68
CA ILE A 105 0.56 -6.80 8.42
C ILE A 105 0.25 -6.55 6.94
N VAL A 106 -0.60 -5.54 6.69
CA VAL A 106 -0.83 -5.01 5.35
C VAL A 106 -0.44 -3.54 5.31
N LEU A 107 0.31 -3.15 4.31
CA LEU A 107 0.68 -1.76 4.03
C LEU A 107 -0.16 -1.24 2.86
N GLY A 108 -1.06 -0.31 3.13
CA GLY A 108 -1.73 0.48 2.12
C GLY A 108 -0.95 1.75 1.81
N LEU A 109 -0.82 2.07 0.54
CA LEU A 109 -0.16 3.28 0.10
C LEU A 109 -0.93 3.97 -1.03
N GLU A 110 -0.81 5.29 -1.10
CA GLU A 110 -1.22 6.08 -2.25
C GLU A 110 -0.04 6.16 -3.23
N PRO A 111 -0.19 5.71 -4.49
CA PRO A 111 0.90 5.70 -5.44
C PRO A 111 1.20 7.11 -5.96
N THR A 112 2.10 7.83 -5.31
CA THR A 112 2.58 9.13 -5.75
C THR A 112 3.85 8.96 -6.57
N GLY A 113 3.80 9.31 -7.85
CA GLY A 113 4.93 9.19 -8.78
C GLY A 113 5.52 7.78 -8.81
N HIS A 114 6.83 7.70 -8.63
CA HIS A 114 7.59 6.43 -8.60
C HIS A 114 8.19 6.11 -7.22
N TYR A 115 8.04 7.00 -6.25
CA TYR A 115 8.73 6.91 -4.95
C TYR A 115 8.29 5.71 -4.10
N TRP A 116 7.11 5.17 -4.34
CA TRP A 116 6.55 4.03 -3.61
C TRP A 116 7.14 2.66 -4.01
N PHE A 117 7.77 2.55 -5.20
CA PHE A 117 8.18 1.22 -5.73
C PHE A 117 9.24 0.53 -4.87
N CYS A 118 10.27 1.27 -4.45
CA CYS A 118 11.34 0.71 -3.64
C CYS A 118 10.80 0.23 -2.29
N LEU A 119 9.95 1.04 -1.65
CA LEU A 119 9.29 0.67 -0.40
C LEU A 119 8.41 -0.57 -0.58
N ALA A 120 7.56 -0.60 -1.61
CA ALA A 120 6.65 -1.72 -1.85
C ALA A 120 7.41 -3.02 -2.12
N ALA A 121 8.43 -2.99 -2.99
CA ALA A 121 9.26 -4.15 -3.29
C ALA A 121 9.99 -4.66 -2.04
N TRP A 122 10.53 -3.75 -1.24
CA TRP A 122 11.24 -4.08 -0.01
C TRP A 122 10.28 -4.70 1.03
N MET A 123 9.13 -4.12 1.25
CA MET A 123 8.12 -4.62 2.21
C MET A 123 7.60 -6.01 1.83
N VAL A 124 7.30 -6.24 0.54
CA VAL A 124 6.88 -7.56 0.04
C VAL A 124 7.99 -8.60 0.24
N SER A 125 9.25 -8.24 -0.02
CA SER A 125 10.40 -9.14 0.18
C SER A 125 10.60 -9.49 1.65
N ASN A 126 10.14 -8.64 2.58
CA ASN A 126 10.21 -8.87 4.02
C ASN A 126 8.88 -9.36 4.63
N GLY A 127 7.97 -9.90 3.81
CA GLY A 127 6.77 -10.59 4.25
C GLY A 127 5.58 -9.69 4.63
N ILE A 128 5.64 -8.40 4.36
CA ILE A 128 4.53 -7.47 4.54
C ILE A 128 3.74 -7.38 3.24
N SER A 129 2.44 -7.58 3.33
CA SER A 129 1.51 -7.42 2.22
C SER A 129 1.36 -5.95 1.82
N VAL A 130 1.41 -5.63 0.52
CA VAL A 130 1.26 -4.26 0.03
C VAL A 130 0.04 -4.13 -0.88
N VAL A 131 -0.75 -3.09 -0.66
CA VAL A 131 -1.92 -2.74 -1.46
C VAL A 131 -1.89 -1.25 -1.82
N GLN A 132 -2.58 -0.88 -2.90
CA GLN A 132 -2.66 0.52 -3.35
C GLN A 132 -4.07 1.06 -3.15
N VAL A 133 -4.19 2.30 -2.70
CA VAL A 133 -5.44 3.05 -2.71
C VAL A 133 -5.48 4.00 -3.90
N ASN A 134 -6.68 4.22 -4.43
CA ASN A 134 -6.84 5.15 -5.54
C ASN A 134 -6.71 6.60 -5.02
N PRO A 135 -5.83 7.44 -5.59
CA PRO A 135 -5.68 8.85 -5.21
C PRO A 135 -6.99 9.65 -5.26
N TYR A 136 -7.86 9.33 -6.21
CA TYR A 136 -9.18 9.96 -6.30
C TYR A 136 -10.06 9.62 -5.09
N ALA A 137 -10.03 8.36 -4.63
CA ALA A 137 -10.77 7.95 -3.43
C ALA A 137 -10.21 8.64 -2.17
N VAL A 138 -8.88 8.77 -2.07
CA VAL A 138 -8.22 9.50 -0.98
C VAL A 138 -8.71 10.95 -0.96
N LYS A 139 -8.70 11.63 -2.11
CA LYS A 139 -9.18 13.02 -2.22
C LYS A 139 -10.65 13.17 -1.83
N GLN A 140 -11.54 12.32 -2.36
CA GLN A 140 -12.96 12.37 -2.02
C GLN A 140 -13.23 12.14 -0.54
N THR A 141 -12.57 11.15 0.07
CA THR A 141 -12.75 10.85 1.49
C THR A 141 -12.21 11.99 2.35
N LYS A 142 -11.11 12.61 1.94
CA LYS A 142 -10.54 13.80 2.60
C LYS A 142 -11.53 14.97 2.59
N GLU A 143 -12.19 15.23 1.48
CA GLU A 143 -13.22 16.27 1.35
C GLU A 143 -14.45 16.00 2.24
N LEU A 144 -14.80 14.74 2.46
CA LEU A 144 -15.92 14.33 3.32
C LEU A 144 -15.60 14.40 4.82
N GLU A 145 -14.37 14.07 5.21
CA GLU A 145 -13.94 14.08 6.61
C GLU A 145 -13.50 15.47 7.09
N ASP A 146 -13.04 16.33 6.21
CA ASP A 146 -12.48 17.65 6.54
C ASP A 146 -13.51 18.78 6.38
N ASN A 147 -14.34 18.97 7.42
CA ASN A 147 -15.01 20.26 7.65
C ASN A 147 -14.06 21.30 8.31
N SER A 148 -12.78 21.00 8.47
CA SER A 148 -11.79 21.89 9.08
C SER A 148 -10.70 22.28 8.09
N GLN A 149 -10.48 23.59 7.93
CA GLN A 149 -9.48 24.21 7.03
C GLN A 149 -8.01 23.94 7.39
N GLN A 150 -7.69 23.05 8.32
CA GLN A 150 -6.31 22.71 8.67
C GLN A 150 -5.79 21.57 7.80
N LYS A 151 -4.97 21.92 6.80
CA LYS A 151 -4.07 20.98 6.13
C LYS A 151 -3.10 20.38 7.16
N ASP A 152 -3.33 19.16 7.56
CA ASP A 152 -2.37 18.40 8.36
C ASP A 152 -2.00 17.13 7.57
N ASP A 153 -0.83 17.16 6.92
CA ASP A 153 -0.27 16.02 6.16
C ASP A 153 -0.13 14.74 7.02
N ARG A 154 -0.29 14.88 8.34
CA ARG A 154 -0.29 13.77 9.30
C ARG A 154 -1.61 12.99 9.35
N LYS A 155 -2.66 13.48 8.69
CA LYS A 155 -3.97 12.80 8.65
C LYS A 155 -4.08 11.80 7.50
N ASP A 156 -3.37 12.03 6.42
CA ASP A 156 -3.45 11.24 5.19
C ASP A 156 -3.12 9.74 5.39
N PRO A 157 -2.10 9.35 6.18
CA PRO A 157 -1.84 7.93 6.45
C PRO A 157 -3.00 7.18 7.12
N LYS A 158 -3.74 7.83 8.03
CA LYS A 158 -4.90 7.21 8.68
C LYS A 158 -6.04 6.98 7.69
N LEU A 159 -6.29 7.94 6.84
CA LEU A 159 -7.31 7.87 5.81
C LEU A 159 -7.01 6.75 4.81
N ILE A 160 -5.75 6.61 4.40
CA ILE A 160 -5.29 5.50 3.56
C ILE A 160 -5.56 4.16 4.25
N ALA A 161 -5.24 4.04 5.54
CA ALA A 161 -5.51 2.83 6.31
C ALA A 161 -7.01 2.50 6.39
N ASN A 162 -7.88 3.50 6.56
CA ASN A 162 -9.33 3.32 6.55
C ASN A 162 -9.84 2.83 5.20
N LEU A 163 -9.34 3.37 4.09
CA LEU A 163 -9.70 2.91 2.75
C LEU A 163 -9.32 1.44 2.53
N VAL A 164 -8.15 1.02 3.03
CA VAL A 164 -7.74 -0.39 3.00
C VAL A 164 -8.68 -1.25 3.82
N LYS A 165 -8.98 -0.84 5.05
CA LYS A 165 -9.92 -1.53 5.96
C LYS A 165 -11.28 -1.76 5.28
N ASP A 166 -11.76 -0.79 4.53
CA ASP A 166 -13.07 -0.83 3.88
C ASP A 166 -13.04 -1.51 2.49
N GLY A 167 -11.94 -2.18 2.12
CA GLY A 167 -11.81 -2.89 0.84
C GLY A 167 -11.69 -1.95 -0.37
N ASN A 168 -11.37 -0.67 -0.16
CA ASN A 168 -11.21 0.33 -1.23
C ASN A 168 -9.73 0.42 -1.67
N TYR A 169 -9.18 -0.70 -2.10
CA TYR A 169 -7.79 -0.81 -2.55
C TYR A 169 -7.67 -1.72 -3.77
N GLY A 170 -6.54 -1.67 -4.45
CA GLY A 170 -6.14 -2.58 -5.50
C GLY A 170 -4.79 -3.23 -5.20
N MET A 171 -4.43 -4.26 -5.96
CA MET A 171 -3.11 -4.88 -5.85
C MET A 171 -2.10 -4.12 -6.70
N PRO A 172 -0.91 -3.78 -6.17
CA PRO A 172 0.12 -3.11 -6.93
C PRO A 172 0.73 -4.05 -7.97
N TYR A 173 0.97 -3.54 -9.16
CA TYR A 173 1.84 -4.20 -10.11
C TYR A 173 3.30 -3.85 -9.77
N LEU A 174 4.04 -4.82 -9.26
CA LEU A 174 5.48 -4.71 -9.04
C LEU A 174 6.19 -5.45 -10.18
N PRO A 175 6.83 -4.73 -11.13
CA PRO A 175 7.54 -5.37 -12.22
C PRO A 175 8.71 -6.20 -11.70
N GLU A 176 8.89 -7.40 -12.28
CA GLU A 176 9.96 -8.33 -11.93
C GLU A 176 10.93 -8.52 -13.10
N LYS A 177 12.14 -8.99 -12.78
CA LYS A 177 13.18 -9.38 -13.75
C LYS A 177 13.45 -8.28 -14.79
N VAL A 178 13.37 -8.62 -16.08
CA VAL A 178 13.65 -7.72 -17.22
C VAL A 178 12.77 -6.47 -17.19
N TYR A 179 11.51 -6.56 -16.79
CA TYR A 179 10.60 -5.41 -16.70
C TYR A 179 11.00 -4.45 -15.59
N ALA A 180 11.51 -4.96 -14.45
CA ALA A 180 12.05 -4.12 -13.39
C ALA A 180 13.31 -3.37 -13.84
N GLU A 181 14.18 -4.03 -14.62
CA GLU A 181 15.38 -3.41 -15.19
C GLU A 181 15.04 -2.37 -16.25
N LEU A 182 14.13 -2.69 -17.16
CA LEU A 182 13.67 -1.75 -18.20
C LEU A 182 13.05 -0.50 -17.57
N ARG A 183 12.25 -0.65 -16.52
CA ARG A 183 11.69 0.48 -15.80
C ARG A 183 12.77 1.36 -15.19
N ARG A 184 13.76 0.74 -14.52
CA ARG A 184 14.90 1.44 -13.92
C ARG A 184 15.69 2.21 -14.97
N LEU A 185 15.98 1.59 -16.11
CA LEU A 185 16.70 2.21 -17.21
C LEU A 185 15.90 3.37 -17.83
N SER A 186 14.58 3.23 -17.98
CA SER A 186 13.71 4.30 -18.49
C SER A 186 13.72 5.50 -17.56
N MET A 187 13.60 5.29 -16.25
CA MET A 187 13.67 6.37 -15.25
C MET A 187 15.04 7.05 -15.25
N PHE A 188 16.11 6.27 -15.36
CA PHE A 188 17.47 6.80 -15.41
C PHE A 188 17.69 7.64 -16.68
N ARG A 189 17.14 7.21 -17.81
CA ARG A 189 17.17 7.99 -19.06
C ARG A 189 16.43 9.33 -18.91
N GLU A 190 15.26 9.36 -18.28
CA GLU A 190 14.51 10.60 -18.03
C GLU A 190 15.34 11.59 -17.21
N GLN A 191 15.96 11.12 -16.12
CA GLN A 191 16.84 11.95 -15.28
C GLN A 191 18.06 12.53 -16.01
N LEU A 192 18.55 11.86 -17.07
CA LEU A 192 19.67 12.34 -17.86
C LEU A 192 19.27 13.30 -18.99
N THR A 193 17.96 13.40 -19.29
CA THR A 193 17.43 14.23 -20.36
C THR A 193 16.72 15.50 -19.88
N GLU A 194 16.53 15.66 -18.56
CA GLU A 194 16.16 16.91 -17.89
C GLU A 194 17.39 17.76 -17.58
#